data_769d5e191120426dea1d8acd46567e22
#
_entry.id   769d5e191120426dea1d8acd46567e22
#
_cell.length_a   1.000
_cell.length_b   1.000
_cell.length_c   1.000
_cell.angle_alpha   90.00
_cell.angle_beta   90.00
_cell.angle_gamma   90.00
#
_symmetry.space_group_name_H-M   'P 1'
#
loop_
_entity.id
_entity.type
_entity.pdbx_description
1 polymer ?
#
loop_
_entity_poly.entity_id
_entity_poly.type
_entity_poly.pdbx_seq_one_letter_code
_entity_poly.pdbx_strand_id
1 'polypeptide(L)'
;MPQVNLFIESQSGNGVASPSLINDVKNYVEGPGRRPIGIQVNYLSVFLMNVEVNISGGASMTTSEQALIISNIESYLDSKRPFVQSVRLPQNDTLNVNEMISIIQNTNPSVVLGNVTVNFNGVNYVTYKMQKGEIPNLIGVNFN
;
A
#
# COMPACT_ATOMS: atom_id res chain seq x y z
N MET A 1 -8.01 31.47 0.33
CA MET A 1 -8.07 30.63 1.54
C MET A 1 -7.21 29.38 1.32
N PRO A 2 -6.28 29.10 2.22
CA PRO A 2 -5.48 27.87 2.13
C PRO A 2 -6.35 26.62 2.19
N GLN A 3 -6.00 25.62 1.39
CA GLN A 3 -6.70 24.33 1.35
C GLN A 3 -5.80 23.21 1.85
N VAL A 4 -6.36 22.30 2.63
CA VAL A 4 -5.68 21.09 3.12
C VAL A 4 -6.50 19.87 2.70
N ASN A 5 -5.82 18.90 2.13
CA ASN A 5 -6.43 17.59 1.83
C ASN A 5 -6.14 16.65 2.99
N LEU A 6 -7.20 16.15 3.62
CA LEU A 6 -7.12 15.13 4.67
C LEU A 6 -7.53 13.79 4.07
N PHE A 7 -6.56 12.89 3.94
CA PHE A 7 -6.81 11.54 3.44
C PHE A 7 -7.14 10.61 4.62
N ILE A 8 -8.24 9.88 4.49
CA ILE A 8 -8.79 9.04 5.54
C ILE A 8 -8.65 7.58 5.12
N GLU A 9 -8.05 6.78 5.98
CA GLU A 9 -7.91 5.33 5.80
C GLU A 9 -8.77 4.60 6.83
N SER A 10 -9.52 3.59 6.38
CA SER A 10 -10.24 2.69 7.28
C SER A 10 -9.28 1.66 7.88
N GLN A 11 -9.48 1.30 9.13
CA GLN A 11 -8.76 0.20 9.78
C GLN A 11 -9.28 -1.17 9.33
N SER A 12 -10.43 -1.21 8.65
CA SER A 12 -11.04 -2.45 8.16
C SER A 12 -10.97 -2.55 6.65
N GLY A 13 -11.04 -3.78 6.13
CA GLY A 13 -11.02 -4.05 4.70
C GLY A 13 -9.68 -3.68 4.06
N ASN A 14 -9.73 -3.10 2.87
CA ASN A 14 -8.54 -2.69 2.11
C ASN A 14 -8.02 -1.28 2.45
N GLY A 15 -8.64 -0.60 3.39
CA GLY A 15 -8.26 0.75 3.83
C GLY A 15 -9.08 1.87 3.22
N VAL A 16 -9.87 1.62 2.18
CA VAL A 16 -10.74 2.64 1.58
C VAL A 16 -11.82 3.06 2.58
N ALA A 17 -11.92 4.37 2.82
CA ALA A 17 -12.90 4.90 3.76
C ALA A 17 -14.29 4.94 3.13
N SER A 18 -15.29 4.49 3.89
CA SER A 18 -16.69 4.64 3.50
C SER A 18 -17.13 6.11 3.60
N PRO A 19 -18.20 6.50 2.86
CA PRO A 19 -18.77 7.84 3.02
C PRO A 19 -19.17 8.15 4.48
N SER A 20 -19.65 7.15 5.21
CA SER A 20 -20.02 7.28 6.62
C SER A 20 -18.80 7.62 7.49
N LEU A 21 -17.68 6.91 7.30
CA LEU A 21 -16.44 7.19 8.04
C LEU A 21 -15.90 8.57 7.71
N ILE A 22 -15.92 8.96 6.43
CA ILE A 22 -15.50 10.30 6.01
C ILE A 22 -16.33 11.38 6.71
N ASN A 23 -17.65 11.17 6.76
CA ASN A 23 -18.55 12.11 7.43
C ASN A 23 -18.31 12.18 8.95
N ASP A 24 -18.04 11.06 9.58
CA ASP A 24 -17.73 11.00 11.01
C ASP A 24 -16.44 11.78 11.33
N VAL A 25 -15.40 11.59 10.53
CA VAL A 25 -14.13 12.33 10.67
C VAL A 25 -14.36 13.81 10.43
N LYS A 26 -15.12 14.16 9.39
CA LYS A 26 -15.46 15.56 9.10
C LYS A 26 -16.18 16.20 10.28
N ASN A 27 -17.20 15.56 10.81
CA ASN A 27 -17.94 16.10 11.96
C ASN A 27 -17.05 16.26 13.19
N TYR A 28 -16.12 15.37 13.40
CA TYR A 28 -15.15 15.49 14.49
C TYR A 28 -14.22 16.69 14.28
N VAL A 29 -13.62 16.82 13.11
CA VAL A 29 -12.65 17.91 12.81
C VAL A 29 -13.33 19.26 12.78
N GLU A 30 -14.54 19.35 12.21
CA GLU A 30 -15.31 20.60 12.11
C GLU A 30 -15.95 21.01 13.44
N GLY A 31 -15.85 20.17 14.48
CA GLY A 31 -16.37 20.48 15.80
C GLY A 31 -15.68 21.68 16.45
N PRO A 32 -16.34 22.28 17.46
CA PRO A 32 -15.84 23.49 18.11
C PRO A 32 -14.39 23.36 18.63
N GLY A 33 -13.54 24.32 18.26
CA GLY A 33 -12.17 24.40 18.74
C GLY A 33 -11.17 23.42 18.13
N ARG A 34 -11.58 22.65 17.11
CA ARG A 34 -10.70 21.63 16.51
C ARG A 34 -10.08 22.06 15.19
N ARG A 35 -10.81 22.78 14.35
CA ARG A 35 -10.29 23.26 13.07
C ARG A 35 -9.72 24.65 13.19
N PRO A 36 -8.50 24.91 12.66
CA PRO A 36 -7.96 26.25 12.58
C PRO A 36 -8.85 27.17 11.72
N ILE A 37 -8.99 28.42 12.14
CA ILE A 37 -9.75 29.43 11.40
C ILE A 37 -9.01 29.80 10.11
N GLY A 38 -9.75 29.95 9.01
CA GLY A 38 -9.19 30.37 7.73
C GLY A 38 -8.58 29.27 6.88
N ILE A 39 -8.79 27.99 7.25
CA ILE A 39 -8.35 26.85 6.47
C ILE A 39 -9.56 26.07 5.96
N GLN A 40 -9.57 25.78 4.67
CA GLN A 40 -10.54 24.85 4.07
C GLN A 40 -9.97 23.43 4.08
N VAL A 41 -10.70 22.48 4.63
CA VAL A 41 -10.31 21.09 4.66
C VAL A 41 -11.16 20.27 3.68
N ASN A 42 -10.49 19.53 2.82
CA ASN A 42 -11.14 18.56 1.93
C ASN A 42 -10.95 17.16 2.54
N TYR A 43 -12.06 16.47 2.77
CA TYR A 43 -12.07 15.13 3.39
C TYR A 43 -12.16 14.09 2.28
N LEU A 44 -11.09 13.32 2.10
CA LEU A 44 -10.95 12.38 0.99
C LEU A 44 -10.64 10.97 1.54
N SER A 45 -11.13 9.95 0.86
CA SER A 45 -10.64 8.60 1.10
C SER A 45 -9.26 8.42 0.51
N VAL A 46 -8.43 7.58 1.14
CA VAL A 46 -7.28 6.99 0.45
C VAL A 46 -7.78 6.18 -0.75
N PHE A 47 -6.93 6.00 -1.74
CA PHE A 47 -7.25 5.21 -2.92
C PHE A 47 -6.19 4.14 -3.15
N LEU A 48 -6.59 3.04 -3.79
CA LEU A 48 -5.76 1.86 -3.94
C LEU A 48 -4.83 1.96 -5.14
N MET A 49 -3.60 1.52 -4.93
CA MET A 49 -2.67 1.18 -6.00
C MET A 49 -2.49 -0.34 -5.97
N ASN A 50 -2.97 -1.02 -7.00
CA ASN A 50 -2.97 -2.47 -7.05
C ASN A 50 -1.59 -3.00 -7.40
N VAL A 51 -1.11 -3.95 -6.59
CA VAL A 51 0.16 -4.65 -6.78
C VAL A 51 -0.12 -6.09 -7.11
N GLU A 52 0.46 -6.57 -8.20
CA GLU A 52 0.41 -7.98 -8.59
C GLU A 52 1.83 -8.50 -8.77
N VAL A 53 2.13 -9.64 -8.15
CA VAL A 53 3.44 -10.28 -8.23
C VAL A 53 3.31 -11.58 -8.99
N ASN A 54 4.16 -11.78 -10.01
CA ASN A 54 4.22 -13.01 -10.78
C ASN A 54 5.59 -13.65 -10.60
N ILE A 55 5.61 -14.93 -10.20
CA ILE A 55 6.82 -15.71 -9.94
C ILE A 55 6.85 -16.90 -10.88
N SER A 56 7.71 -16.88 -11.88
CA SER A 56 7.92 -18.02 -12.78
C SER A 56 8.67 -19.13 -12.06
N GLY A 57 8.20 -20.35 -12.21
CA GLY A 57 8.73 -21.51 -11.48
C GLY A 57 8.16 -21.66 -10.07
N GLY A 58 7.29 -20.76 -9.65
CA GLY A 58 6.70 -20.79 -8.31
C GLY A 58 5.73 -21.91 -8.06
N ALA A 59 5.21 -22.56 -9.12
CA ALA A 59 4.29 -23.69 -8.98
C ALA A 59 4.92 -24.91 -8.28
N SER A 60 6.25 -25.04 -8.30
CA SER A 60 6.99 -26.10 -7.61
C SER A 60 7.22 -25.82 -6.12
N MET A 61 6.90 -24.63 -5.65
CA MET A 61 7.02 -24.27 -4.24
C MET A 61 5.95 -24.97 -3.41
N THR A 62 6.30 -25.28 -2.15
CA THR A 62 5.33 -25.84 -1.21
C THR A 62 4.26 -24.81 -0.86
N THR A 63 3.10 -25.27 -0.44
CA THR A 63 2.01 -24.40 0.03
C THR A 63 2.48 -23.48 1.17
N SER A 64 3.31 -24.01 2.07
CA SER A 64 3.88 -23.22 3.18
C SER A 64 4.81 -22.10 2.71
N GLU A 65 5.66 -22.39 1.72
CA GLU A 65 6.54 -21.37 1.13
C GLU A 65 5.75 -20.28 0.42
N GLN A 66 4.73 -20.65 -0.36
CA GLN A 66 3.85 -19.71 -1.03
C GLN A 66 3.13 -18.80 -0.02
N ALA A 67 2.58 -19.38 1.04
CA ALA A 67 1.90 -18.62 2.09
C ALA A 67 2.85 -17.65 2.80
N LEU A 68 4.07 -18.07 3.07
CA LEU A 68 5.09 -17.22 3.71
C LEU A 68 5.51 -16.05 2.81
N ILE A 69 5.66 -16.29 1.52
CA ILE A 69 5.98 -15.25 0.53
C ILE A 69 4.86 -14.20 0.50
N ILE A 70 3.60 -14.64 0.41
CA ILE A 70 2.44 -13.73 0.41
C ILE A 70 2.44 -12.89 1.68
N SER A 71 2.58 -13.51 2.84
CA SER A 71 2.58 -12.83 4.14
C SER A 71 3.70 -11.80 4.24
N ASN A 72 4.90 -12.13 3.78
CA ASN A 72 6.05 -11.23 3.83
C ASN A 72 5.90 -10.06 2.86
N ILE A 73 5.34 -10.27 1.68
CA ILE A 73 5.03 -9.19 0.73
C ILE A 73 3.96 -8.27 1.31
N GLU A 74 2.91 -8.82 1.89
CA GLU A 74 1.87 -8.03 2.57
C GLU A 74 2.46 -7.15 3.68
N SER A 75 3.36 -7.71 4.49
CA SER A 75 4.04 -6.95 5.55
C SER A 75 4.91 -5.83 4.99
N TYR A 76 5.60 -6.06 3.88
CA TYR A 76 6.37 -5.04 3.20
C TYR A 76 5.47 -3.90 2.71
N LEU A 77 4.36 -4.22 2.05
CA LEU A 77 3.42 -3.24 1.56
C LEU A 77 2.76 -2.46 2.70
N ASP A 78 2.42 -3.13 3.80
CA ASP A 78 1.85 -2.48 4.97
C ASP A 78 2.82 -1.47 5.60
N SER A 79 4.12 -1.75 5.57
CA SER A 79 5.15 -0.82 6.07
C SER A 79 5.21 0.47 5.26
N LYS A 80 4.68 0.47 4.04
CA LYS A 80 4.64 1.63 3.14
C LYS A 80 3.32 2.42 3.23
N ARG A 81 2.37 1.96 4.03
CA ARG A 81 1.10 2.66 4.20
C ARG A 81 1.31 3.95 5.01
N PRO A 82 0.67 5.07 4.60
CA PRO A 82 0.91 6.37 5.22
C PRO A 82 0.48 6.43 6.69
N PHE A 83 -0.50 5.62 7.10
CA PHE A 83 -1.08 5.70 8.44
C PHE A 83 -0.56 4.63 9.42
N VAL A 84 0.40 3.84 9.00
CA VAL A 84 1.18 3.00 9.92
C VAL A 84 2.12 3.87 10.76
N GLN A 85 2.50 5.02 10.22
CA GLN A 85 3.32 6.02 10.89
C GLN A 85 2.58 7.36 10.95
N SER A 86 2.86 8.17 11.95
CA SER A 86 2.23 9.49 12.13
C SER A 86 2.53 10.46 10.97
N VAL A 87 3.65 10.27 10.28
CA VAL A 87 4.05 11.04 9.11
C VAL A 87 4.67 10.10 8.08
N ARG A 88 4.22 10.21 6.81
CA ARG A 88 4.86 9.49 5.73
C ARG A 88 6.21 10.12 5.43
N LEU A 89 7.28 9.38 5.68
CA LEU A 89 8.63 9.78 5.32
C LEU A 89 8.88 9.58 3.82
N PRO A 90 9.76 10.36 3.18
CA PRO A 90 10.05 10.21 1.75
C PRO A 90 10.46 8.80 1.33
N GLN A 91 11.19 8.07 2.18
CA GLN A 91 11.59 6.69 1.91
C GLN A 91 10.42 5.69 1.97
N ASN A 92 9.28 6.07 2.55
CA ASN A 92 8.11 5.20 2.66
C ASN A 92 7.10 5.42 1.52
N ASP A 93 7.34 6.38 0.64
CA ASP A 93 6.47 6.63 -0.50
C ASP A 93 6.87 5.84 -1.75
N THR A 94 8.00 5.12 -1.70
CA THR A 94 8.55 4.41 -2.85
C THR A 94 8.54 2.90 -2.60
N LEU A 95 7.96 2.16 -3.55
CA LEU A 95 8.01 0.70 -3.60
C LEU A 95 9.13 0.29 -4.54
N ASN A 96 9.97 -0.66 -4.09
CA ASN A 96 11.12 -1.13 -4.83
C ASN A 96 10.97 -2.63 -5.12
N VAL A 97 10.96 -3.00 -6.39
CA VAL A 97 10.82 -4.40 -6.83
C VAL A 97 11.98 -5.25 -6.33
N ASN A 98 13.18 -4.71 -6.28
CA ASN A 98 14.35 -5.46 -5.78
C ASN A 98 14.20 -5.84 -4.29
N GLU A 99 13.57 -5.01 -3.48
CA GLU A 99 13.26 -5.34 -2.09
C GLU A 99 12.26 -6.50 -2.01
N MET A 100 11.22 -6.49 -2.86
CA MET A 100 10.26 -7.59 -2.94
C MET A 100 10.91 -8.88 -3.41
N ILE A 101 11.80 -8.81 -4.38
CA ILE A 101 12.56 -9.97 -4.86
C ILE A 101 13.43 -10.55 -3.74
N SER A 102 14.09 -9.70 -2.96
CA SER A 102 14.89 -10.13 -1.81
C SER A 102 14.03 -10.87 -0.77
N ILE A 103 12.82 -10.40 -0.53
CA ILE A 103 11.85 -11.06 0.35
C ILE A 103 11.53 -12.47 -0.16
N ILE A 104 11.27 -12.61 -1.45
CA ILE A 104 10.98 -13.90 -2.10
C ILE A 104 12.19 -14.82 -2.01
N GLN A 105 13.39 -14.32 -2.31
CA GLN A 105 14.64 -15.09 -2.27
C GLN A 105 15.02 -15.52 -0.86
N ASN A 106 14.68 -14.76 0.17
CA ASN A 106 14.89 -15.16 1.56
C ASN A 106 14.06 -16.38 1.95
N THR A 107 12.89 -16.54 1.33
CA THR A 107 12.03 -17.71 1.53
C THR A 107 12.47 -18.88 0.64
N ASN A 108 12.80 -18.60 -0.62
CA ASN A 108 13.26 -19.62 -1.56
C ASN A 108 14.44 -19.07 -2.39
N PRO A 109 15.69 -19.38 -2.00
CA PRO A 109 16.91 -18.90 -2.68
C PRO A 109 17.04 -19.33 -4.14
N SER A 110 16.29 -20.33 -4.59
CA SER A 110 16.34 -20.78 -5.99
C SER A 110 15.63 -19.82 -6.96
N VAL A 111 14.82 -18.90 -6.45
CA VAL A 111 14.18 -17.87 -7.28
C VAL A 111 15.22 -16.85 -7.73
N VAL A 112 15.31 -16.61 -9.03
CA VAL A 112 16.24 -15.65 -9.60
C VAL A 112 15.50 -14.38 -10.03
N LEU A 113 16.25 -13.30 -10.14
CA LEU A 113 15.73 -11.95 -10.47
C LEU A 113 14.81 -11.96 -11.70
N GLY A 114 15.19 -12.65 -12.76
CA GLY A 114 14.41 -12.70 -14.01
C GLY A 114 13.10 -13.48 -13.92
N ASN A 115 12.88 -14.19 -12.83
CA ASN A 115 11.66 -14.98 -12.63
C ASN A 115 10.54 -14.19 -11.93
N VAL A 116 10.81 -12.98 -11.47
CA VAL A 116 9.85 -12.18 -10.72
C VAL A 116 9.48 -10.94 -11.50
N THR A 117 8.19 -10.73 -11.70
CA THR A 117 7.63 -9.53 -12.32
C THR A 117 6.63 -8.92 -11.35
N VAL A 118 6.71 -7.62 -11.14
CA VAL A 118 5.76 -6.88 -10.29
C VAL A 118 5.07 -5.81 -11.12
N ASN A 119 3.76 -5.83 -11.11
CA ASN A 119 2.93 -4.83 -11.80
C ASN A 119 2.28 -3.90 -10.77
N PHE A 120 2.39 -2.61 -11.02
CA PHE A 120 1.72 -1.56 -10.24
C PHE A 120 0.62 -0.96 -11.12
N ASN A 121 -0.65 -1.18 -10.74
CA ASN A 121 -1.81 -0.82 -11.57
C ASN A 121 -1.71 -1.36 -13.01
N GLY A 122 -1.21 -2.60 -13.15
CA GLY A 122 -1.07 -3.27 -14.43
C GLY A 122 0.17 -2.89 -15.25
N VAL A 123 1.05 -2.04 -14.73
CA VAL A 123 2.28 -1.61 -15.43
C VAL A 123 3.51 -2.12 -14.67
N ASN A 124 4.47 -2.65 -15.42
CA ASN A 124 5.73 -3.15 -14.86
C ASN A 124 6.69 -1.98 -14.61
N TYR A 125 7.01 -1.74 -13.34
CA TYR A 125 8.01 -0.76 -12.91
C TYR A 125 9.08 -1.43 -12.06
N VAL A 126 10.29 -0.89 -12.04
CA VAL A 126 11.34 -1.29 -11.10
C VAL A 126 11.15 -0.61 -9.74
N THR A 127 10.75 0.64 -9.77
CA THR A 127 10.37 1.43 -8.59
C THR A 127 9.08 2.16 -8.88
N TYR A 128 8.25 2.31 -7.86
CA TYR A 128 7.00 3.05 -7.97
C TYR A 128 6.89 4.03 -6.81
N LYS A 129 6.80 5.32 -7.13
CA LYS A 129 6.56 6.36 -6.13
C LYS A 129 5.07 6.58 -5.97
N MET A 130 4.55 6.29 -4.78
CA MET A 130 3.15 6.47 -4.47
C MET A 130 2.78 7.95 -4.38
N GLN A 131 1.59 8.28 -4.87
CA GLN A 131 1.00 9.59 -4.76
C GLN A 131 0.45 9.84 -3.35
N LYS A 132 0.19 11.11 -3.03
CA LYS A 132 -0.49 11.45 -1.78
C LYS A 132 -1.86 10.80 -1.73
N GLY A 133 -2.16 10.14 -0.62
CA GLY A 133 -3.42 9.41 -0.43
C GLY A 133 -3.48 8.03 -1.07
N GLU A 134 -2.46 7.63 -1.84
CA GLU A 134 -2.37 6.31 -2.44
C GLU A 134 -1.82 5.31 -1.44
N ILE A 135 -2.45 4.12 -1.35
CA ILE A 135 -1.97 3.01 -0.53
C ILE A 135 -1.82 1.75 -1.38
N PRO A 136 -0.80 0.91 -1.10
CA PRO A 136 -0.63 -0.32 -1.86
C PRO A 136 -1.66 -1.36 -1.45
N ASN A 137 -2.16 -2.09 -2.44
CA ASN A 137 -3.12 -3.19 -2.26
C ASN A 137 -2.64 -4.39 -3.06
N LEU A 138 -2.25 -5.46 -2.38
CA LEU A 138 -1.85 -6.70 -3.03
C LEU A 138 -3.09 -7.42 -3.55
N ILE A 139 -3.23 -7.49 -4.87
CA ILE A 139 -4.36 -8.19 -5.50
C ILE A 139 -4.06 -9.67 -5.76
N GLY A 140 -2.80 -10.06 -5.80
CA GLY A 140 -2.43 -11.45 -5.94
C GLY A 140 -0.94 -11.67 -6.09
N VAL A 141 -0.52 -12.89 -5.74
CA VAL A 141 0.80 -13.43 -6.04
C VAL A 141 0.57 -14.69 -6.86
N ASN A 142 1.04 -14.71 -8.09
CA ASN A 142 0.86 -15.81 -9.02
C ASN A 142 2.13 -16.68 -9.05
N PHE A 143 1.98 -17.94 -8.69
CA PHE A 143 3.05 -18.94 -8.69
C PHE A 143 2.90 -19.81 -9.94
N ASN A 144 3.57 -19.43 -11.00
CA ASN A 144 3.45 -20.10 -12.31
C ASN A 144 4.49 -21.21 -12.52
#